data_0c020aa064723cca043bdde3fb490bc8
#
_entry.id   0c020aa064723cca043bdde3fb490bc8
#
_cell.length_a   1.000
_cell.length_b   1.000
_cell.length_c   1.000
_cell.angle_alpha   90.00
_cell.angle_beta   90.00
_cell.angle_gamma   90.00
#
_symmetry.space_group_name_H-M   'P 1'
#
loop_
_entity.id
_entity.type
_entity.pdbx_description
1 polymer ?
#
loop_
_entity_poly.entity_id
_entity_poly.type
_entity_poly.pdbx_seq_one_letter_code
_entity_poly.pdbx_strand_id
1 'polypeptide(L)'
;MKPRICLTILAFAFIVPATEANAQLMPDSTVQITAYWQKGDQMTYDYRSTECLVEDGDTVRLRSYSDIRTIEVIDATPTRYTLRISNHRHFEQDPIAQMIYGLEQREGLNVPLIIETSLDGELLCVVNAAQIVEAAHKLSDRAAETLYDSLPDPVRRTTPQWEWQNIIEKWINPDASTTRTIEDIGRIFFFHGTRFRPDTEYERHESLRLPMTDAEADCVTTFWADGATTDAASAMLHTHSVSQAEEALRTTAAAHPEALLLGGAITPEQAPDTKVEMESFSGEEIHFASGWPLQAYWSTRLTASTPDGRRILIRVRKQLTRRDSDAPLTSEAETPPLL
;
A
#
# COMPACT_ATOMS: atom_id res chain seq x y z
N MET A 1 54.19 36.54 -43.86
CA MET A 1 54.07 36.39 -42.43
C MET A 1 52.54 36.56 -42.13
N LYS A 2 51.85 35.51 -41.76
CA LYS A 2 50.42 35.55 -41.35
C LYS A 2 50.39 35.39 -39.82
N PRO A 3 49.67 36.23 -39.07
CA PRO A 3 49.55 36.08 -37.64
C PRO A 3 48.58 34.98 -37.32
N ARG A 4 48.96 34.01 -36.47
CA ARG A 4 48.11 33.01 -35.85
C ARG A 4 47.46 33.65 -34.62
N ILE A 5 46.12 33.81 -34.67
CA ILE A 5 45.30 34.20 -33.54
C ILE A 5 45.05 32.93 -32.72
N CYS A 6 45.61 32.86 -31.51
CA CYS A 6 45.34 31.84 -30.52
C CYS A 6 44.03 32.23 -29.79
N LEU A 7 42.96 31.51 -30.06
CA LEU A 7 41.69 31.69 -29.37
C LEU A 7 41.70 30.85 -28.06
N THR A 8 41.97 31.52 -26.95
CA THR A 8 41.91 30.91 -25.63
C THR A 8 40.42 30.82 -25.20
N ILE A 9 39.87 29.63 -25.28
CA ILE A 9 38.52 29.35 -24.74
C ILE A 9 38.62 29.28 -23.22
N LEU A 10 38.14 30.31 -22.53
CA LEU A 10 37.98 30.34 -21.09
C LEU A 10 36.73 29.50 -20.77
N ALA A 11 36.92 28.25 -20.33
CA ALA A 11 35.86 27.42 -19.77
C ALA A 11 35.48 27.98 -18.39
N PHE A 12 34.37 28.73 -18.33
CA PHE A 12 33.72 29.06 -17.07
C PHE A 12 33.05 27.78 -16.56
N ALA A 13 33.71 27.06 -15.65
CA ALA A 13 33.08 26.09 -14.82
C ALA A 13 32.10 26.84 -13.89
N PHE A 14 30.81 26.79 -14.19
CA PHE A 14 29.79 27.15 -13.23
C PHE A 14 29.87 26.12 -12.10
N ILE A 15 30.57 26.44 -11.04
CA ILE A 15 30.41 25.79 -9.75
C ILE A 15 29.06 26.30 -9.24
N VAL A 16 28.01 25.55 -9.53
CA VAL A 16 26.74 25.68 -8.81
C VAL A 16 27.08 25.25 -7.38
N PRO A 17 27.02 26.13 -6.37
CA PRO A 17 27.17 25.69 -5.01
C PRO A 17 26.03 24.65 -4.80
N ALA A 18 26.39 23.43 -4.44
CA ALA A 18 25.42 22.49 -3.86
C ALA A 18 24.99 23.17 -2.56
N THR A 19 23.91 23.94 -2.62
CA THR A 19 23.16 24.32 -1.44
C THR A 19 22.65 22.99 -0.89
N GLU A 20 23.27 22.54 0.19
CA GLU A 20 22.73 21.43 0.97
C GLU A 20 21.28 21.78 1.22
N ALA A 21 20.39 20.96 0.61
CA ALA A 21 18.96 21.17 0.68
C ALA A 21 18.47 20.78 2.09
N ASN A 22 18.62 21.69 3.04
CA ASN A 22 17.77 21.76 4.24
C ASN A 22 16.36 22.23 3.82
N ALA A 23 15.88 21.70 2.69
CA ALA A 23 14.81 22.30 1.91
C ALA A 23 13.42 21.95 2.42
N GLN A 24 13.27 21.02 3.36
CA GLN A 24 11.96 20.63 3.85
C GLN A 24 11.55 21.37 5.14
N LEU A 25 12.49 21.91 5.89
CA LEU A 25 12.19 22.84 6.99
C LEU A 25 12.30 24.28 6.47
N MET A 26 11.15 24.92 6.33
CA MET A 26 11.04 26.28 5.78
C MET A 26 11.42 27.33 6.83
N PRO A 27 11.83 28.57 6.44
CA PRO A 27 12.20 29.63 7.39
C PRO A 27 11.09 30.02 8.38
N ASP A 28 9.83 29.74 8.05
CA ASP A 28 8.66 29.96 8.94
C ASP A 28 8.37 28.75 9.86
N SER A 29 9.35 27.84 9.98
CA SER A 29 9.24 26.61 10.79
C SER A 29 8.16 25.61 10.30
N THR A 30 7.69 25.74 9.06
CA THR A 30 6.84 24.70 8.45
C THR A 30 7.71 23.63 7.78
N VAL A 31 7.22 22.38 7.79
CA VAL A 31 7.80 21.24 7.07
C VAL A 31 7.06 21.07 5.76
N GLN A 32 7.77 21.09 4.64
CA GLN A 32 7.21 20.77 3.33
C GLN A 32 7.79 19.45 2.85
N ILE A 33 6.93 18.49 2.54
CA ILE A 33 7.36 17.19 2.04
C ILE A 33 7.45 17.27 0.52
N THR A 34 8.68 17.21 0.02
CA THR A 34 9.00 17.36 -1.41
C THR A 34 9.96 16.25 -1.85
N ALA A 35 9.72 15.70 -3.03
CA ALA A 35 10.61 14.75 -3.68
C ALA A 35 11.79 15.47 -4.34
N TYR A 36 13.00 14.95 -4.15
CA TYR A 36 14.23 15.42 -4.81
C TYR A 36 14.87 14.27 -5.59
N TRP A 37 14.05 13.60 -6.41
CA TRP A 37 14.47 12.40 -7.09
C TRP A 37 15.11 12.69 -8.43
N GLN A 38 15.98 11.81 -8.84
CA GLN A 38 16.63 11.86 -10.15
C GLN A 38 16.35 10.55 -10.90
N LYS A 39 16.37 10.62 -12.23
CA LYS A 39 16.26 9.42 -13.05
C LYS A 39 17.38 8.44 -12.72
N GLY A 40 16.99 7.19 -12.41
CA GLY A 40 17.89 6.14 -11.96
C GLY A 40 17.98 5.98 -10.45
N ASP A 41 17.41 6.92 -9.66
CA ASP A 41 17.29 6.72 -8.21
C ASP A 41 16.44 5.49 -7.92
N GLN A 42 16.87 4.71 -6.95
CA GLN A 42 16.20 3.48 -6.57
C GLN A 42 16.22 3.32 -5.05
N MET A 43 15.06 2.95 -4.49
CA MET A 43 14.92 2.58 -3.09
C MET A 43 14.29 1.20 -2.97
N THR A 44 14.83 0.42 -2.05
CA THR A 44 14.32 -0.93 -1.75
C THR A 44 13.82 -0.95 -0.32
N TYR A 45 12.69 -1.62 -0.13
CA TYR A 45 11.99 -1.70 1.15
C TYR A 45 11.63 -3.14 1.47
N ASP A 46 11.74 -3.49 2.74
CA ASP A 46 11.05 -4.64 3.31
C ASP A 46 9.62 -4.22 3.65
N TYR A 47 8.65 -4.92 3.08
CA TYR A 47 7.23 -4.72 3.36
C TYR A 47 6.67 -5.95 4.06
N ARG A 48 5.88 -5.73 5.10
CA ARG A 48 5.16 -6.78 5.82
C ARG A 48 3.70 -6.41 5.96
N SER A 49 2.83 -7.41 5.83
CA SER A 49 1.39 -7.26 6.04
C SER A 49 0.88 -8.41 6.89
N THR A 50 0.08 -8.09 7.89
CA THR A 50 -0.61 -9.07 8.73
C THR A 50 -2.09 -8.68 8.81
N GLU A 51 -2.96 -9.63 8.56
CA GLU A 51 -4.41 -9.51 8.64
C GLU A 51 -4.94 -10.61 9.56
N CYS A 52 -5.68 -10.21 10.59
CA CYS A 52 -6.20 -11.11 11.62
C CYS A 52 -7.70 -10.90 11.80
N LEU A 53 -8.46 -11.99 11.79
CA LEU A 53 -9.88 -12.04 12.14
C LEU A 53 -10.04 -12.84 13.41
N VAL A 54 -10.67 -12.24 14.42
CA VAL A 54 -10.95 -12.85 15.72
C VAL A 54 -12.46 -12.80 15.95
N GLU A 55 -13.07 -13.94 16.30
CA GLU A 55 -14.47 -14.06 16.69
C GLU A 55 -14.56 -14.55 18.13
N ASP A 56 -15.26 -13.81 19.00
CA ASP A 56 -15.45 -14.12 20.43
C ASP A 56 -14.17 -14.44 21.20
N GLY A 57 -13.03 -13.87 20.75
CA GLY A 57 -11.70 -14.07 21.36
C GLY A 57 -10.84 -15.13 20.68
N ASP A 58 -11.40 -15.94 19.78
CA ASP A 58 -10.68 -16.97 19.05
C ASP A 58 -10.21 -16.45 17.68
N THR A 59 -8.93 -16.67 17.34
CA THR A 59 -8.39 -16.31 16.03
C THR A 59 -8.89 -17.32 14.99
N VAL A 60 -9.79 -16.88 14.10
CA VAL A 60 -10.38 -17.72 13.05
C VAL A 60 -9.64 -17.57 11.72
N ARG A 61 -8.92 -16.47 11.53
CA ARG A 61 -8.08 -16.26 10.34
C ARG A 61 -6.86 -15.43 10.68
N LEU A 62 -5.72 -15.88 10.22
CA LEU A 62 -4.47 -15.12 10.25
C LEU A 62 -3.79 -15.24 8.89
N ARG A 63 -3.49 -14.11 8.26
CA ARG A 63 -2.71 -14.03 7.04
C ARG A 63 -1.50 -13.15 7.29
N SER A 64 -0.33 -13.61 6.87
CA SER A 64 0.89 -12.83 6.92
C SER A 64 1.67 -13.05 5.64
N TYR A 65 2.20 -11.97 5.08
CA TYR A 65 3.14 -12.06 3.98
C TYR A 65 4.19 -10.96 4.08
N SER A 66 5.35 -11.24 3.53
CA SER A 66 6.43 -10.28 3.35
C SER A 66 6.69 -10.06 1.86
N ASP A 67 7.25 -8.90 1.54
CA ASP A 67 7.50 -8.45 0.19
C ASP A 67 8.75 -7.58 0.17
N ILE A 68 9.58 -7.71 -0.86
CA ILE A 68 10.63 -6.74 -1.16
C ILE A 68 10.10 -5.83 -2.24
N ARG A 69 9.92 -4.56 -1.91
CA ARG A 69 9.47 -3.53 -2.85
C ARG A 69 10.63 -2.70 -3.32
N THR A 70 10.79 -2.60 -4.62
CA THR A 70 11.76 -1.71 -5.23
C THR A 70 11.02 -0.60 -5.97
N ILE A 71 11.30 0.64 -5.61
CA ILE A 71 10.78 1.85 -6.26
C ILE A 71 11.93 2.48 -7.01
N GLU A 72 11.79 2.65 -8.33
CA GLU A 72 12.80 3.21 -9.22
C GLU A 72 12.25 4.39 -10.00
N VAL A 73 12.98 5.47 -10.06
CA VAL A 73 12.67 6.64 -10.91
C VAL A 73 13.11 6.34 -12.34
N ILE A 74 12.19 5.89 -13.18
CA ILE A 74 12.50 5.51 -14.57
C ILE A 74 12.53 6.70 -15.52
N ASP A 75 11.84 7.80 -15.16
CA ASP A 75 11.92 9.06 -15.88
C ASP A 75 11.70 10.26 -14.97
N ALA A 76 12.33 11.40 -15.30
CA ALA A 76 12.20 12.66 -14.61
C ALA A 76 12.12 13.79 -15.64
N THR A 77 11.01 14.54 -15.62
CA THR A 77 10.78 15.69 -16.51
C THR A 77 10.68 16.96 -15.67
N PRO A 78 10.64 18.17 -16.28
CA PRO A 78 10.45 19.40 -15.52
C PRO A 78 9.10 19.53 -14.77
N THR A 79 8.15 18.59 -14.96
CA THR A 79 6.81 18.66 -14.36
C THR A 79 6.40 17.44 -13.57
N ARG A 80 7.12 16.30 -13.68
CA ARG A 80 6.74 15.04 -13.03
C ARG A 80 7.87 14.02 -13.00
N TYR A 81 7.72 13.05 -12.11
CA TYR A 81 8.48 11.80 -12.10
C TYR A 81 7.61 10.65 -12.58
N THR A 82 8.23 9.67 -13.24
CA THR A 82 7.62 8.37 -13.53
C THR A 82 8.37 7.31 -12.72
N LEU A 83 7.64 6.59 -11.88
CA LEU A 83 8.19 5.58 -10.98
C LEU A 83 7.75 4.20 -11.40
N ARG A 84 8.66 3.23 -11.33
CA ARG A 84 8.40 1.81 -11.46
C ARG A 84 8.47 1.14 -10.10
N ILE A 85 7.41 0.43 -9.70
CA ILE A 85 7.33 -0.30 -8.45
C ILE A 85 7.26 -1.78 -8.76
N SER A 86 8.28 -2.50 -8.33
CA SER A 86 8.41 -3.94 -8.50
C SER A 86 8.30 -4.63 -7.15
N ASN A 87 7.59 -5.75 -7.10
CA ASN A 87 7.36 -6.52 -5.88
C ASN A 87 7.96 -7.90 -6.02
N HIS A 88 8.55 -8.39 -4.92
CA HIS A 88 9.02 -9.76 -4.80
C HIS A 88 8.44 -10.37 -3.53
N ARG A 89 7.26 -11.03 -3.67
CA ARG A 89 6.44 -11.51 -2.56
C ARG A 89 6.95 -12.83 -2.00
N HIS A 90 6.81 -12.99 -0.70
CA HIS A 90 7.06 -14.24 0.01
C HIS A 90 5.89 -14.53 0.97
N PHE A 91 5.24 -15.69 0.80
CA PHE A 91 4.13 -16.16 1.62
C PHE A 91 4.59 -17.32 2.48
N GLU A 92 4.80 -17.10 3.78
CA GLU A 92 5.43 -18.10 4.66
C GLU A 92 4.50 -19.28 5.00
N GLN A 93 3.18 -19.09 5.04
CA GLN A 93 2.25 -20.05 5.61
C GLN A 93 1.01 -20.36 4.76
N ASP A 94 0.91 -19.85 3.54
CA ASP A 94 -0.22 -20.07 2.65
C ASP A 94 0.21 -20.80 1.37
N PRO A 95 0.04 -22.14 1.28
CA PRO A 95 0.45 -22.92 0.11
C PRO A 95 -0.26 -22.50 -1.19
N ILE A 96 -1.51 -22.03 -1.09
CA ILE A 96 -2.27 -21.57 -2.27
C ILE A 96 -1.70 -20.24 -2.76
N ALA A 97 -1.43 -19.30 -1.85
CA ALA A 97 -0.78 -18.03 -2.19
C ALA A 97 0.63 -18.24 -2.78
N GLN A 98 1.41 -19.18 -2.23
CA GLN A 98 2.72 -19.57 -2.80
C GLN A 98 2.59 -20.15 -4.22
N MET A 99 1.59 -21.00 -4.47
CA MET A 99 1.33 -21.55 -5.79
C MET A 99 0.94 -20.46 -6.78
N ILE A 100 0.04 -19.55 -6.42
CA ILE A 100 -0.39 -18.43 -7.26
C ILE A 100 0.79 -17.52 -7.58
N TYR A 101 1.61 -17.17 -6.60
CA TYR A 101 2.82 -16.40 -6.83
C TYR A 101 3.80 -17.11 -7.76
N GLY A 102 3.96 -18.42 -7.60
CA GLY A 102 4.76 -19.25 -8.50
C GLY A 102 4.24 -19.26 -9.94
N LEU A 103 2.92 -19.25 -10.14
CA LEU A 103 2.29 -19.08 -11.47
C LEU A 103 2.57 -17.69 -12.03
N GLU A 104 2.36 -16.64 -11.25
CA GLU A 104 2.63 -15.25 -11.62
C GLU A 104 4.06 -15.07 -12.17
N GLN A 105 5.05 -15.65 -11.49
CA GLN A 105 6.45 -15.60 -11.91
C GLN A 105 6.72 -16.40 -13.18
N ARG A 106 6.24 -17.65 -13.26
CA ARG A 106 6.51 -18.54 -14.40
C ARG A 106 5.87 -18.06 -15.70
N GLU A 107 4.71 -17.44 -15.63
CA GLU A 107 3.97 -16.98 -16.80
C GLU A 107 4.23 -15.50 -17.15
N GLY A 108 5.13 -14.83 -16.39
CA GLY A 108 5.47 -13.43 -16.64
C GLY A 108 4.28 -12.47 -16.39
N LEU A 109 3.37 -12.85 -15.48
CA LEU A 109 2.21 -12.04 -15.10
C LEU A 109 2.53 -11.07 -13.96
N ASN A 110 3.74 -11.08 -13.43
CA ASN A 110 4.21 -10.10 -12.45
C ASN A 110 4.52 -8.77 -13.14
N VAL A 111 3.48 -7.99 -13.41
CA VAL A 111 3.57 -6.69 -14.06
C VAL A 111 3.95 -5.63 -13.02
N PRO A 112 5.08 -4.92 -13.17
CA PRO A 112 5.42 -3.82 -12.27
C PRO A 112 4.41 -2.68 -12.40
N LEU A 113 4.09 -2.04 -11.28
CA LEU A 113 3.23 -0.86 -11.26
C LEU A 113 4.02 0.35 -11.76
N ILE A 114 3.46 1.08 -12.72
CA ILE A 114 4.02 2.35 -13.22
C ILE A 114 3.11 3.48 -12.77
N ILE A 115 3.67 4.43 -12.03
CA ILE A 115 2.95 5.60 -11.53
C ILE A 115 3.61 6.90 -12.02
N GLU A 116 2.84 7.97 -12.08
CA GLU A 116 3.34 9.32 -12.22
C GLU A 116 3.08 10.11 -10.95
N THR A 117 4.06 10.92 -10.55
CA THR A 117 3.95 11.86 -9.42
C THR A 117 4.26 13.28 -9.89
N SER A 118 3.80 14.28 -9.14
CA SER A 118 4.26 15.66 -9.28
C SER A 118 5.75 15.78 -8.94
N LEU A 119 6.33 16.96 -9.15
CA LEU A 119 7.71 17.25 -8.70
C LEU A 119 7.85 17.22 -7.17
N ASP A 120 6.77 17.47 -6.45
CA ASP A 120 6.76 17.36 -4.99
C ASP A 120 6.59 15.91 -4.53
N GLY A 121 6.35 14.96 -5.44
CA GLY A 121 6.17 13.54 -5.13
C GLY A 121 4.72 13.11 -4.91
N GLU A 122 3.73 14.02 -5.04
CA GLU A 122 2.30 13.68 -4.94
C GLU A 122 1.90 12.71 -6.05
N LEU A 123 1.21 11.62 -5.70
CA LEU A 123 0.71 10.64 -6.67
C LEU A 123 -0.35 11.26 -7.58
N LEU A 124 -0.08 11.29 -8.89
CA LEU A 124 -1.01 11.83 -9.90
C LEU A 124 -1.87 10.74 -10.53
N CYS A 125 -1.27 9.66 -10.97
CA CYS A 125 -1.99 8.56 -11.60
C CYS A 125 -1.18 7.26 -11.66
N VAL A 126 -1.91 6.17 -11.96
CA VAL A 126 -1.33 4.87 -12.34
C VAL A 126 -1.39 4.74 -13.86
N VAL A 127 -0.21 4.63 -14.49
CA VAL A 127 -0.08 4.67 -15.96
C VAL A 127 -0.56 3.37 -16.61
N ASN A 128 -0.27 2.23 -15.97
CA ASN A 128 -0.50 0.90 -16.54
C ASN A 128 -1.57 0.08 -15.81
N ALA A 129 -2.55 0.73 -15.19
CA ALA A 129 -3.61 0.07 -14.41
C ALA A 129 -4.33 -1.03 -15.22
N ALA A 130 -4.67 -0.78 -16.49
CA ALA A 130 -5.32 -1.77 -17.36
C ALA A 130 -4.48 -3.03 -17.58
N GLN A 131 -3.15 -2.89 -17.70
CA GLN A 131 -2.25 -4.04 -17.86
C GLN A 131 -2.19 -4.88 -16.58
N ILE A 132 -2.24 -4.25 -15.41
CA ILE A 132 -2.24 -4.93 -14.13
C ILE A 132 -3.54 -5.71 -13.94
N VAL A 133 -4.68 -5.09 -14.23
CA VAL A 133 -6.00 -5.75 -14.18
C VAL A 133 -6.03 -6.94 -15.12
N GLU A 134 -5.59 -6.80 -16.38
CA GLU A 134 -5.53 -7.90 -17.35
C GLU A 134 -4.63 -9.04 -16.86
N ALA A 135 -3.47 -8.73 -16.29
CA ALA A 135 -2.57 -9.74 -15.74
C ALA A 135 -3.20 -10.46 -14.54
N ALA A 136 -3.89 -9.74 -13.66
CA ALA A 136 -4.57 -10.31 -12.51
C ALA A 136 -5.73 -11.25 -12.92
N HIS A 137 -6.51 -10.91 -13.96
CA HIS A 137 -7.54 -11.81 -14.51
C HIS A 137 -6.91 -13.06 -15.11
N LYS A 138 -5.87 -12.93 -15.93
CA LYS A 138 -5.14 -14.09 -16.48
C LYS A 138 -4.59 -15.00 -15.38
N LEU A 139 -4.05 -14.39 -14.30
CA LEU A 139 -3.54 -15.14 -13.14
C LEU A 139 -4.66 -15.90 -12.44
N SER A 140 -5.84 -15.27 -12.28
CA SER A 140 -7.04 -15.91 -11.71
C SER A 140 -7.46 -17.14 -12.53
N ASP A 141 -7.55 -17.02 -13.84
CA ASP A 141 -7.89 -18.13 -14.74
C ASP A 141 -6.88 -19.28 -14.63
N ARG A 142 -5.59 -18.95 -14.65
CA ARG A 142 -4.51 -19.96 -14.54
C ARG A 142 -4.47 -20.63 -13.16
N ALA A 143 -4.74 -19.88 -12.11
CA ALA A 143 -4.86 -20.44 -10.77
C ALA A 143 -6.06 -21.41 -10.66
N ALA A 144 -7.20 -21.03 -11.23
CA ALA A 144 -8.38 -21.88 -11.28
C ALA A 144 -8.14 -23.19 -12.04
N GLU A 145 -7.51 -23.13 -13.23
CA GLU A 145 -7.12 -24.32 -14.00
C GLU A 145 -6.19 -25.23 -13.19
N THR A 146 -5.11 -24.66 -12.62
CA THR A 146 -4.09 -25.41 -11.88
C THR A 146 -4.68 -26.11 -10.64
N LEU A 147 -5.55 -25.40 -9.92
CA LEU A 147 -6.20 -25.96 -8.73
C LEU A 147 -7.22 -27.01 -9.13
N TYR A 148 -8.01 -26.78 -10.18
CA TYR A 148 -8.98 -27.79 -10.68
C TYR A 148 -8.29 -29.07 -11.09
N ASP A 149 -7.16 -28.99 -11.81
CA ASP A 149 -6.40 -30.17 -12.24
C ASP A 149 -5.79 -30.94 -11.06
N SER A 150 -5.53 -30.26 -9.95
CA SER A 150 -5.02 -30.88 -8.71
C SER A 150 -6.11 -31.58 -7.89
N LEU A 151 -7.40 -31.36 -8.19
CA LEU A 151 -8.49 -31.98 -7.44
C LEU A 151 -8.57 -33.49 -7.67
N PRO A 152 -8.94 -34.27 -6.65
CA PRO A 152 -9.24 -35.69 -6.83
C PRO A 152 -10.37 -35.95 -7.81
N ASP A 153 -10.28 -37.03 -8.59
CA ASP A 153 -11.29 -37.39 -9.59
C ASP A 153 -12.76 -37.37 -9.09
N PRO A 154 -13.08 -37.87 -7.88
CA PRO A 154 -14.45 -37.78 -7.37
C PRO A 154 -14.98 -36.34 -7.27
N VAL A 155 -14.11 -35.40 -6.84
CA VAL A 155 -14.47 -33.99 -6.68
C VAL A 155 -14.65 -33.34 -8.06
N ARG A 156 -13.73 -33.58 -9.01
CA ARG A 156 -13.86 -33.06 -10.39
C ARG A 156 -15.12 -33.52 -11.10
N ARG A 157 -15.63 -34.72 -10.79
CA ARG A 157 -16.88 -35.24 -11.37
C ARG A 157 -18.12 -34.54 -10.84
N THR A 158 -18.07 -34.00 -9.63
CA THR A 158 -19.21 -33.36 -8.97
C THR A 158 -19.21 -31.85 -9.06
N THR A 159 -18.04 -31.25 -9.27
CA THR A 159 -17.87 -29.79 -9.37
C THR A 159 -17.38 -29.44 -10.77
N PRO A 160 -18.20 -28.83 -11.64
CA PRO A 160 -17.78 -28.41 -12.97
C PRO A 160 -16.66 -27.36 -12.91
N GLN A 161 -15.80 -27.32 -13.94
CA GLN A 161 -14.67 -26.39 -14.00
C GLN A 161 -15.10 -24.92 -13.89
N TRP A 162 -16.21 -24.53 -14.52
CA TRP A 162 -16.72 -23.16 -14.46
C TRP A 162 -17.16 -22.73 -13.05
N GLU A 163 -17.69 -23.64 -12.25
CA GLU A 163 -18.04 -23.37 -10.86
C GLU A 163 -16.79 -23.12 -10.02
N TRP A 164 -15.76 -23.91 -10.27
CA TRP A 164 -14.46 -23.74 -9.64
C TRP A 164 -13.80 -22.44 -10.05
N GLN A 165 -13.85 -22.05 -11.32
CA GLN A 165 -13.38 -20.75 -11.80
C GLN A 165 -14.06 -19.60 -11.06
N ASN A 166 -15.37 -19.63 -10.91
CA ASN A 166 -16.12 -18.61 -10.16
C ASN A 166 -15.69 -18.53 -8.68
N ILE A 167 -15.41 -19.68 -8.03
CA ILE A 167 -14.91 -19.71 -6.65
C ILE A 167 -13.55 -19.03 -6.56
N ILE A 168 -12.62 -19.36 -7.46
CA ILE A 168 -11.26 -18.83 -7.46
C ILE A 168 -11.27 -17.34 -7.82
N GLU A 169 -12.05 -16.92 -8.80
CA GLU A 169 -12.19 -15.52 -9.18
C GLU A 169 -12.69 -14.66 -8.00
N LYS A 170 -13.73 -15.13 -7.29
CA LYS A 170 -14.21 -14.47 -6.07
C LYS A 170 -13.15 -14.44 -4.96
N TRP A 171 -12.33 -15.48 -4.86
CA TRP A 171 -11.30 -15.56 -3.83
C TRP A 171 -10.09 -14.66 -4.12
N ILE A 172 -9.63 -14.60 -5.37
CA ILE A 172 -8.55 -13.71 -5.82
C ILE A 172 -9.06 -12.28 -5.92
N ASN A 173 -10.28 -12.09 -6.42
CA ASN A 173 -10.91 -10.81 -6.70
C ASN A 173 -9.94 -9.83 -7.41
N PRO A 174 -9.63 -10.05 -8.70
CA PRO A 174 -8.58 -9.33 -9.41
C PRO A 174 -8.71 -7.81 -9.35
N ASP A 175 -9.92 -7.29 -9.52
CA ASP A 175 -10.18 -5.85 -9.51
C ASP A 175 -9.96 -5.24 -8.12
N ALA A 176 -10.50 -5.87 -7.07
CA ALA A 176 -10.30 -5.41 -5.70
C ALA A 176 -8.84 -5.56 -5.25
N SER A 177 -8.14 -6.62 -5.67
CA SER A 177 -6.72 -6.81 -5.39
C SER A 177 -5.86 -5.71 -6.03
N THR A 178 -6.16 -5.36 -7.29
CA THR A 178 -5.49 -4.26 -7.99
C THR A 178 -5.76 -2.92 -7.32
N THR A 179 -7.01 -2.62 -6.98
CA THR A 179 -7.39 -1.40 -6.27
C THR A 179 -6.65 -1.28 -4.94
N ARG A 180 -6.62 -2.35 -4.12
CA ARG A 180 -5.88 -2.36 -2.85
C ARG A 180 -4.38 -2.13 -3.02
N THR A 181 -3.79 -2.67 -4.08
CA THR A 181 -2.37 -2.44 -4.39
C THR A 181 -2.11 -0.97 -4.70
N ILE A 182 -2.98 -0.32 -5.48
CA ILE A 182 -2.91 1.10 -5.80
C ILE A 182 -3.08 1.96 -4.55
N GLU A 183 -4.07 1.64 -3.70
CA GLU A 183 -4.29 2.32 -2.42
C GLU A 183 -3.07 2.22 -1.49
N ASP A 184 -2.45 1.05 -1.39
CA ASP A 184 -1.25 0.83 -0.57
C ASP A 184 -0.05 1.65 -1.06
N ILE A 185 0.08 1.79 -2.39
CA ILE A 185 1.12 2.65 -2.97
C ILE A 185 0.78 4.13 -2.75
N GLY A 186 -0.48 4.53 -2.93
CA GLY A 186 -0.94 5.89 -2.65
C GLY A 186 -0.61 6.34 -1.22
N ARG A 187 -0.67 5.42 -0.26
CA ARG A 187 -0.31 5.71 1.13
C ARG A 187 1.17 6.03 1.33
N ILE A 188 2.08 5.44 0.54
CA ILE A 188 3.52 5.73 0.60
C ILE A 188 3.82 7.18 0.16
N PHE A 189 2.98 7.75 -0.68
CA PHE A 189 3.14 9.11 -1.21
C PHE A 189 2.11 10.09 -0.64
N PHE A 190 1.39 9.71 0.43
CA PHE A 190 0.26 10.46 0.96
C PHE A 190 0.63 11.87 1.43
N PHE A 191 1.79 12.03 2.04
CA PHE A 191 2.23 13.30 2.59
C PHE A 191 3.01 14.18 1.61
N HIS A 192 3.41 13.64 0.46
CA HIS A 192 4.16 14.38 -0.55
C HIS A 192 3.32 15.54 -1.13
N GLY A 193 3.95 16.67 -1.39
CA GLY A 193 3.30 17.90 -1.82
C GLY A 193 2.61 18.68 -0.69
N THR A 194 2.57 18.12 0.52
CA THR A 194 1.89 18.75 1.66
C THR A 194 2.87 19.57 2.52
N ARG A 195 2.36 20.65 3.09
CA ARG A 195 3.10 21.53 3.99
C ARG A 195 2.44 21.55 5.36
N PHE A 196 3.21 21.27 6.38
CA PHE A 196 2.76 21.16 7.76
C PHE A 196 3.41 22.22 8.63
N ARG A 197 2.64 22.76 9.58
CA ARG A 197 3.21 23.40 10.76
C ARG A 197 3.35 22.30 11.83
N PRO A 198 4.57 22.06 12.33
CA PRO A 198 4.78 21.09 13.40
C PRO A 198 3.85 21.34 14.60
N ASP A 199 3.48 20.29 15.30
CA ASP A 199 2.60 20.32 16.46
C ASP A 199 1.19 20.93 16.20
N THR A 200 0.77 20.95 14.93
CA THR A 200 -0.55 21.40 14.52
C THR A 200 -1.32 20.24 13.89
N GLU A 201 -2.53 20.00 14.37
CA GLU A 201 -3.43 19.00 13.83
C GLU A 201 -4.27 19.61 12.69
N TYR A 202 -4.45 18.81 11.65
CA TYR A 202 -5.28 19.12 10.50
C TYR A 202 -6.33 18.03 10.35
N GLU A 203 -7.53 18.40 9.90
CA GLU A 203 -8.61 17.44 9.69
C GLU A 203 -9.02 17.41 8.21
N ARG A 204 -9.35 16.21 7.74
CA ARG A 204 -9.91 15.99 6.41
C ARG A 204 -11.02 14.95 6.46
N HIS A 205 -12.10 15.21 5.72
CA HIS A 205 -13.11 14.19 5.45
C HIS A 205 -12.66 13.35 4.27
N GLU A 206 -12.65 12.04 4.45
CA GLU A 206 -12.29 11.09 3.41
C GLU A 206 -13.11 9.80 3.55
N SER A 207 -13.07 8.96 2.51
CA SER A 207 -13.65 7.64 2.54
C SER A 207 -12.55 6.61 2.70
N LEU A 208 -12.73 5.68 3.64
CA LEU A 208 -11.80 4.57 3.87
C LEU A 208 -12.51 3.23 3.66
N ARG A 209 -11.82 2.35 2.96
CA ARG A 209 -12.30 0.98 2.76
C ARG A 209 -12.22 0.18 4.06
N LEU A 210 -13.31 -0.51 4.37
CA LEU A 210 -13.36 -1.42 5.51
C LEU A 210 -12.51 -2.68 5.20
N PRO A 211 -11.72 -3.18 6.16
CA PRO A 211 -10.94 -4.39 5.98
C PRO A 211 -11.84 -5.61 5.73
N MET A 212 -11.36 -6.52 4.87
CA MET A 212 -12.03 -7.77 4.49
C MET A 212 -13.44 -7.58 3.86
N THR A 213 -13.70 -6.41 3.25
CA THR A 213 -14.92 -6.12 2.48
C THR A 213 -14.61 -5.05 1.43
N ASP A 214 -15.53 -4.86 0.48
CA ASP A 214 -15.44 -3.77 -0.51
C ASP A 214 -16.25 -2.52 -0.09
N ALA A 215 -16.78 -2.52 1.14
CA ALA A 215 -17.47 -1.36 1.70
C ALA A 215 -16.51 -0.21 1.99
N GLU A 216 -16.95 1.02 1.74
CA GLU A 216 -16.24 2.24 2.07
C GLU A 216 -17.04 3.06 3.07
N ALA A 217 -16.39 3.52 4.13
CA ALA A 217 -16.99 4.34 5.16
C ALA A 217 -16.42 5.74 5.18
N ASP A 218 -17.27 6.74 5.33
CA ASP A 218 -16.85 8.11 5.56
C ASP A 218 -16.19 8.22 6.93
N CYS A 219 -15.07 8.93 7.00
CA CYS A 219 -14.34 9.17 8.22
C CYS A 219 -13.78 10.58 8.27
N VAL A 220 -13.45 11.01 9.48
CA VAL A 220 -12.61 12.18 9.72
C VAL A 220 -11.22 11.69 10.02
N THR A 221 -10.26 12.12 9.21
CA THR A 221 -8.85 11.82 9.41
C THR A 221 -8.14 13.06 9.94
N THR A 222 -7.58 12.94 11.14
CA THR A 222 -6.65 13.92 11.71
C THR A 222 -5.24 13.57 11.28
N PHE A 223 -4.45 14.54 10.86
CA PHE A 223 -3.05 14.35 10.50
C PHE A 223 -2.17 15.47 11.03
N TRP A 224 -0.95 15.14 11.40
CA TRP A 224 0.03 16.06 11.98
C TRP A 224 1.46 15.62 11.67
N ALA A 225 2.39 16.55 11.84
CA ALA A 225 3.81 16.29 11.85
C ALA A 225 4.35 16.50 13.27
N ASP A 226 5.23 15.62 13.73
CA ASP A 226 5.98 15.85 14.95
C ASP A 226 6.93 17.03 14.76
N GLY A 227 7.30 17.69 15.88
CA GLY A 227 8.25 18.79 15.86
C GLY A 227 9.57 18.37 15.23
N ALA A 228 10.00 19.09 14.19
CA ALA A 228 11.30 18.90 13.56
C ALA A 228 12.26 20.00 14.01
N THR A 229 13.50 19.62 14.33
CA THR A 229 14.59 20.57 14.58
C THR A 229 15.34 20.85 13.29
N THR A 230 16.09 21.96 13.22
CA THR A 230 16.93 22.31 12.07
C THR A 230 18.00 21.27 11.77
N ASP A 231 18.37 20.45 12.75
CA ASP A 231 19.36 19.39 12.62
C ASP A 231 18.73 18.02 12.33
N ALA A 232 17.39 17.93 12.24
CA ALA A 232 16.70 16.69 11.94
C ALA A 232 16.96 16.29 10.48
N ALA A 233 17.28 15.00 10.28
CA ALA A 233 17.44 14.44 8.95
C ALA A 233 16.11 13.98 8.34
N SER A 234 15.06 13.88 9.15
CA SER A 234 13.73 13.36 8.78
C SER A 234 12.60 14.03 9.55
N ALA A 235 11.37 13.90 9.06
CA ALA A 235 10.15 14.21 9.78
C ALA A 235 9.34 12.95 9.99
N MET A 236 8.69 12.85 11.17
CA MET A 236 7.66 11.85 11.45
C MET A 236 6.28 12.49 11.26
N LEU A 237 5.46 11.84 10.43
CA LEU A 237 4.12 12.28 10.07
C LEU A 237 3.12 11.20 10.47
N HIS A 238 1.95 11.62 10.91
CA HIS A 238 0.94 10.71 11.45
C HIS A 238 -0.43 10.98 10.86
N THR A 239 -1.25 9.93 10.80
CA THR A 239 -2.70 10.04 10.59
C THR A 239 -3.45 9.23 11.64
N HIS A 240 -4.62 9.71 12.01
CA HIS A 240 -5.58 8.98 12.84
C HIS A 240 -6.98 9.18 12.28
N SER A 241 -7.68 8.10 12.00
CA SER A 241 -9.03 8.13 11.44
C SER A 241 -9.97 7.28 12.30
N VAL A 242 -11.16 7.81 12.53
CA VAL A 242 -12.24 7.08 13.24
C VAL A 242 -13.50 7.15 12.40
N SER A 243 -14.18 6.03 12.27
CA SER A 243 -15.45 5.92 11.52
C SER A 243 -16.45 5.01 12.22
N GLN A 244 -17.72 5.42 12.15
CA GLN A 244 -18.87 4.56 12.39
C GLN A 244 -19.27 3.97 11.04
N ALA A 245 -19.06 2.68 10.86
CA ALA A 245 -19.10 2.04 9.56
C ALA A 245 -20.38 1.23 9.27
N GLU A 246 -21.42 1.36 10.12
CA GLU A 246 -22.67 0.60 9.98
C GLU A 246 -23.38 0.88 8.66
N GLU A 247 -23.45 2.16 8.27
CA GLU A 247 -24.12 2.57 7.03
C GLU A 247 -23.44 1.99 5.80
N ALA A 248 -22.11 2.02 5.78
CA ALA A 248 -21.32 1.45 4.69
C ALA A 248 -21.56 -0.06 4.55
N LEU A 249 -21.58 -0.77 5.68
CA LEU A 249 -21.81 -2.21 5.70
C LEU A 249 -23.23 -2.54 5.22
N ARG A 250 -24.25 -1.81 5.70
CA ARG A 250 -25.65 -1.97 5.32
C ARG A 250 -25.86 -1.72 3.83
N THR A 251 -25.30 -0.64 3.30
CA THR A 251 -25.40 -0.28 1.89
C THR A 251 -24.76 -1.34 1.00
N THR A 252 -23.58 -1.83 1.37
CA THR A 252 -22.88 -2.89 0.63
C THR A 252 -23.68 -4.19 0.67
N ALA A 253 -24.24 -4.59 1.83
CA ALA A 253 -25.07 -5.77 1.95
C ALA A 253 -26.33 -5.69 1.07
N ALA A 254 -26.96 -4.53 0.99
CA ALA A 254 -28.15 -4.32 0.17
C ALA A 254 -27.86 -4.35 -1.34
N ALA A 255 -26.70 -3.79 -1.75
CA ALA A 255 -26.30 -3.77 -3.15
C ALA A 255 -25.72 -5.12 -3.63
N HIS A 256 -25.08 -5.86 -2.74
CA HIS A 256 -24.35 -7.09 -3.02
C HIS A 256 -24.69 -8.19 -2.00
N PRO A 257 -25.89 -8.80 -2.08
CA PRO A 257 -26.33 -9.80 -1.11
C PRO A 257 -25.48 -11.08 -1.12
N GLU A 258 -24.64 -11.28 -2.13
CA GLU A 258 -23.66 -12.36 -2.23
C GLU A 258 -22.26 -11.99 -1.66
N ALA A 259 -22.06 -10.76 -1.20
CA ALA A 259 -20.76 -10.30 -0.74
C ALA A 259 -20.32 -11.00 0.56
N LEU A 260 -19.05 -11.31 0.66
CA LEU A 260 -18.44 -11.79 1.89
C LEU A 260 -18.11 -10.59 2.79
N LEU A 261 -19.03 -10.24 3.68
CA LEU A 261 -18.85 -9.11 4.58
C LEU A 261 -17.94 -9.48 5.74
N LEU A 262 -16.97 -8.59 6.04
CA LEU A 262 -15.96 -8.79 7.08
C LEU A 262 -15.28 -10.17 6.99
N GLY A 263 -14.95 -10.58 5.75
CA GLY A 263 -14.30 -11.86 5.49
C GLY A 263 -15.22 -13.09 5.68
N GLY A 264 -16.55 -12.89 5.65
CA GLY A 264 -17.55 -13.94 5.87
C GLY A 264 -17.96 -14.11 7.34
N ALA A 265 -17.47 -13.23 8.23
CA ALA A 265 -17.83 -13.28 9.66
C ALA A 265 -19.28 -12.84 9.91
N ILE A 266 -19.90 -12.07 9.01
CA ILE A 266 -21.30 -11.70 9.05
C ILE A 266 -21.98 -11.99 7.71
N THR A 267 -23.30 -12.28 7.79
CA THR A 267 -24.12 -12.44 6.59
C THR A 267 -24.77 -11.11 6.21
N PRO A 268 -25.20 -10.93 4.94
CA PRO A 268 -25.93 -9.73 4.52
C PRO A 268 -27.17 -9.43 5.34
N GLU A 269 -27.87 -10.46 5.84
CA GLU A 269 -29.07 -10.31 6.68
C GLU A 269 -28.73 -9.75 8.07
N GLN A 270 -27.52 -9.99 8.59
CA GLN A 270 -27.06 -9.47 9.88
C GLN A 270 -26.53 -8.03 9.79
N ALA A 271 -26.12 -7.60 8.58
CA ALA A 271 -25.47 -6.29 8.37
C ALA A 271 -26.31 -5.09 8.86
N PRO A 272 -27.64 -5.04 8.64
CA PRO A 272 -28.45 -3.88 9.07
C PRO A 272 -28.41 -3.60 10.58
N ASP A 273 -28.26 -4.66 11.40
CA ASP A 273 -28.32 -4.58 12.86
C ASP A 273 -26.93 -4.79 13.51
N THR A 274 -25.87 -4.90 12.70
CA THR A 274 -24.50 -5.03 13.19
C THR A 274 -23.89 -3.65 13.44
N LYS A 275 -23.38 -3.43 14.66
CA LYS A 275 -22.63 -2.22 15.00
C LYS A 275 -21.18 -2.39 14.59
N VAL A 276 -20.62 -1.38 13.93
CA VAL A 276 -19.25 -1.44 13.39
C VAL A 276 -18.51 -0.13 13.65
N GLU A 277 -17.40 -0.23 14.35
CA GLU A 277 -16.48 0.87 14.57
C GLU A 277 -15.13 0.56 13.92
N MET A 278 -14.55 1.53 13.24
CA MET A 278 -13.24 1.40 12.63
C MET A 278 -12.33 2.53 13.11
N GLU A 279 -11.13 2.16 13.49
CA GLU A 279 -10.04 3.06 13.84
C GLU A 279 -8.82 2.71 12.96
N SER A 280 -8.22 3.71 12.35
CA SER A 280 -7.00 3.55 11.55
C SER A 280 -5.95 4.54 12.02
N PHE A 281 -4.72 4.06 12.12
CA PHE A 281 -3.57 4.86 12.50
C PHE A 281 -2.41 4.59 11.55
N SER A 282 -1.70 5.65 11.13
CA SER A 282 -0.46 5.50 10.37
C SER A 282 0.62 6.44 10.85
N GLY A 283 1.86 6.07 10.58
CA GLY A 283 3.01 6.93 10.75
C GLY A 283 4.00 6.70 9.62
N GLU A 284 4.65 7.77 9.18
CA GLU A 284 5.63 7.75 8.12
C GLU A 284 6.80 8.66 8.46
N GLU A 285 8.00 8.12 8.43
CA GLU A 285 9.24 8.88 8.56
C GLU A 285 9.81 9.16 7.18
N ILE A 286 9.94 10.44 6.82
CA ILE A 286 10.42 10.88 5.51
C ILE A 286 11.75 11.59 5.66
N HIS A 287 12.74 11.19 4.85
CA HIS A 287 14.06 11.78 4.82
C HIS A 287 14.06 13.14 4.10
N PHE A 288 14.49 14.19 4.78
CA PHE A 288 14.41 15.56 4.26
C PHE A 288 15.22 15.81 2.99
N ALA A 289 16.42 15.25 2.90
CA ALA A 289 17.30 15.55 1.77
C ALA A 289 16.84 14.88 0.46
N SER A 290 16.03 13.83 0.52
CA SER A 290 15.63 13.09 -0.67
C SER A 290 14.12 12.99 -0.88
N GLY A 291 13.31 13.19 0.17
CA GLY A 291 11.87 12.93 0.13
C GLY A 291 11.50 11.44 0.10
N TRP A 292 12.47 10.53 0.27
CA TRP A 292 12.16 9.10 0.36
C TRP A 292 11.68 8.72 1.76
N PRO A 293 10.62 7.90 1.88
CA PRO A 293 10.29 7.28 3.15
C PRO A 293 11.44 6.45 3.69
N LEU A 294 11.75 6.58 4.98
CA LEU A 294 12.67 5.71 5.71
C LEU A 294 11.91 4.51 6.27
N GLN A 295 10.76 4.77 6.83
CA GLN A 295 9.82 3.77 7.32
C GLN A 295 8.40 4.30 7.28
N ALA A 296 7.43 3.38 7.16
CA ALA A 296 6.03 3.69 7.28
C ALA A 296 5.28 2.50 7.90
N TYR A 297 4.23 2.79 8.66
CA TYR A 297 3.36 1.76 9.22
C TYR A 297 1.90 2.20 9.14
N TRP A 298 1.03 1.22 8.97
CA TRP A 298 -0.42 1.40 8.94
C TRP A 298 -1.06 0.33 9.80
N SER A 299 -2.00 0.73 10.65
CA SER A 299 -2.77 -0.18 11.49
C SER A 299 -4.23 0.19 11.40
N THR A 300 -5.07 -0.75 10.99
CA THR A 300 -6.52 -0.59 11.01
C THR A 300 -7.10 -1.63 11.95
N ARG A 301 -7.96 -1.18 12.85
CA ARG A 301 -8.75 -2.00 13.76
C ARG A 301 -10.22 -1.77 13.46
N LEU A 302 -10.94 -2.85 13.18
CA LEU A 302 -12.38 -2.84 13.05
C LEU A 302 -12.96 -3.73 14.13
N THR A 303 -13.95 -3.23 14.86
CA THR A 303 -14.72 -4.01 15.83
C THR A 303 -16.18 -4.06 15.39
N ALA A 304 -16.78 -5.24 15.40
CA ALA A 304 -18.19 -5.40 15.10
C ALA A 304 -18.89 -6.20 16.20
N SER A 305 -20.17 -5.86 16.42
CA SER A 305 -21.06 -6.58 17.34
C SER A 305 -22.33 -6.95 16.58
N THR A 306 -22.57 -8.24 16.41
CA THR A 306 -23.70 -8.77 15.67
C THR A 306 -24.97 -8.85 16.54
N PRO A 307 -26.17 -8.93 15.93
CA PRO A 307 -27.44 -9.03 16.68
C PRO A 307 -27.53 -10.26 17.57
N ASP A 308 -26.85 -11.35 17.22
CA ASP A 308 -26.79 -12.60 17.99
C ASP A 308 -25.76 -12.56 19.13
N GLY A 309 -25.08 -11.40 19.31
CA GLY A 309 -24.17 -11.14 20.43
C GLY A 309 -22.72 -11.53 20.17
N ARG A 310 -22.34 -12.01 18.98
CA ARG A 310 -20.95 -12.29 18.63
C ARG A 310 -20.14 -11.00 18.53
N ARG A 311 -18.88 -11.09 18.92
CA ARG A 311 -17.90 -10.01 18.80
C ARG A 311 -16.86 -10.36 17.74
N ILE A 312 -16.70 -9.48 16.79
CA ILE A 312 -15.74 -9.62 15.68
C ILE A 312 -14.71 -8.53 15.82
N LEU A 313 -13.43 -8.91 15.72
CA LEU A 313 -12.30 -7.99 15.67
C LEU A 313 -11.47 -8.31 14.43
N ILE A 314 -11.30 -7.32 13.57
CA ILE A 314 -10.37 -7.40 12.45
C ILE A 314 -9.22 -6.44 12.71
N ARG A 315 -8.00 -6.92 12.54
CA ARG A 315 -6.79 -6.10 12.59
C ARG A 315 -6.01 -6.28 11.31
N VAL A 316 -5.65 -5.17 10.68
CA VAL A 316 -4.73 -5.14 9.54
C VAL A 316 -3.55 -4.29 9.94
N ARG A 317 -2.34 -4.83 9.82
CA ARG A 317 -1.09 -4.11 10.06
C ARG A 317 -0.21 -4.23 8.84
N LYS A 318 0.36 -3.12 8.43
CA LYS A 318 1.30 -3.06 7.33
C LYS A 318 2.51 -2.24 7.76
N GLN A 319 3.68 -2.64 7.34
CA GLN A 319 4.93 -1.96 7.63
C GLN A 319 5.80 -1.93 6.40
N LEU A 320 6.41 -0.79 6.15
CA LEU A 320 7.41 -0.57 5.13
C LEU A 320 8.67 -0.06 5.83
N THR A 321 9.82 -0.67 5.59
CA THR A 321 11.09 -0.23 6.17
C THR A 321 12.14 -0.20 5.08
N ARG A 322 12.85 0.91 4.93
CA ARG A 322 13.95 1.03 3.98
C ARG A 322 15.00 -0.04 4.29
N ARG A 323 15.41 -0.73 3.24
CA ARG A 323 16.43 -1.76 3.31
C ARG A 323 17.79 -1.16 3.04
N ASP A 324 18.75 -1.35 3.94
CA ASP A 324 20.14 -1.08 3.66
C ASP A 324 20.64 -2.11 2.63
N SER A 325 21.40 -1.66 1.64
CA SER A 325 21.74 -2.43 0.44
C SER A 325 22.39 -3.80 0.67
N ASP A 326 22.85 -4.10 1.88
CA ASP A 326 23.62 -5.31 2.23
C ASP A 326 22.99 -6.16 3.35
N ALA A 327 21.79 -5.83 3.83
CA ALA A 327 21.14 -6.59 4.90
C ALA A 327 20.50 -7.88 4.35
N PRO A 328 20.82 -9.07 4.91
CA PRO A 328 20.10 -10.30 4.57
C PRO A 328 18.63 -10.19 4.99
N LEU A 329 17.73 -10.91 4.31
CA LEU A 329 16.34 -11.06 4.74
C LEU A 329 16.34 -11.63 6.17
N THR A 330 16.11 -10.77 7.17
CA THR A 330 15.94 -11.24 8.54
C THR A 330 14.53 -11.79 8.69
N SER A 331 14.43 -13.11 8.85
CA SER A 331 13.18 -13.81 9.17
C SER A 331 12.68 -13.53 10.60
N GLU A 332 13.46 -12.82 11.41
CA GLU A 332 13.19 -12.57 12.82
C GLU A 332 13.23 -11.06 13.13
N ALA A 333 12.17 -10.34 12.79
CA ALA A 333 11.83 -9.18 13.57
C ALA A 333 10.67 -9.58 14.49
N GLU A 334 10.93 -9.56 15.78
CA GLU A 334 9.96 -9.80 16.84
C GLU A 334 8.65 -9.08 16.52
N THR A 335 7.59 -9.84 16.39
CA THR A 335 6.23 -9.28 16.30
C THR A 335 6.03 -8.49 17.59
N PRO A 336 5.82 -7.16 17.53
CA PRO A 336 5.53 -6.42 18.76
C PRO A 336 4.30 -7.05 19.44
N PRO A 337 4.26 -7.08 20.77
CA PRO A 337 3.21 -7.75 21.52
C PRO A 337 1.83 -7.25 21.07
N LEU A 338 0.91 -8.17 20.96
CA LEU A 338 -0.51 -7.91 20.72
C LEU A 338 -1.08 -7.20 21.98
N LEU A 339 -1.04 -5.88 22.01
CA LEU A 339 -1.79 -5.07 22.99
C LEU A 339 -3.16 -4.75 22.44
#